data_cff485030a4fd556947e451c504789ce
#
_entry.id   cff485030a4fd556947e451c504789ce
#
_cell.length_a   1.000
_cell.length_b   1.000
_cell.length_c   1.000
_cell.angle_alpha   90.00
_cell.angle_beta   90.00
_cell.angle_gamma   90.00
#
_symmetry.space_group_name_H-M   'P 1'
#
loop_
_entity.id
_entity.type
_entity.pdbx_description
1 polymer ?
#
loop_
_entity_poly.entity_id
_entity_poly.type
_entity_poly.pdbx_seq_one_letter_code
_entity_poly.pdbx_strand_id
1 'polypeptide(L)'
;MTISDNLSHINKRIRAAAEKAGRDPASVRLVAVSKTRPTEDIVAAFQAGQTVFGENYIQELVPKLVEVTEAVQWHFIGHLQSNKVKYIAGQVALIHSVDRISLAEEIDRQWGKLGKTCAVLIQVNISGEETKSGTTEAGAIQLVRECALLPNIRVRGLMTMPPFFDDPDAARPYFAELRRLAEAIAAQQIAGVEMVELSMGMSGDFEAAIQEGATLVRVGTAIFGER
;
A
#
# COMPACT_ATOMS: atom_id res chain seq x y z
N MET A 1 -22.53 14.33 0.40
CA MET A 1 -21.20 14.93 0.18
C MET A 1 -20.63 14.37 -1.12
N THR A 2 -20.01 15.20 -1.93
CA THR A 2 -19.37 14.76 -3.18
C THR A 2 -18.02 14.07 -2.90
N ILE A 3 -17.47 13.35 -3.88
CA ILE A 3 -16.11 12.77 -3.79
C ILE A 3 -15.07 13.85 -3.46
N SER A 4 -15.21 15.04 -4.08
CA SER A 4 -14.33 16.18 -3.82
C SER A 4 -14.41 16.68 -2.37
N ASP A 5 -15.64 16.78 -1.81
CA ASP A 5 -15.84 17.17 -0.40
C ASP A 5 -15.18 16.15 0.54
N ASN A 6 -15.40 14.86 0.27
CA ASN A 6 -14.85 13.77 1.05
C ASN A 6 -13.32 13.77 1.02
N LEU A 7 -12.72 13.93 -0.17
CA LEU A 7 -11.26 14.04 -0.32
C LEU A 7 -10.70 15.23 0.43
N SER A 8 -11.34 16.39 0.34
CA SER A 8 -10.94 17.59 1.08
C SER A 8 -10.98 17.33 2.60
N HIS A 9 -12.03 16.67 3.09
CA HIS A 9 -12.16 16.31 4.49
C HIS A 9 -11.06 15.33 4.93
N ILE A 10 -10.83 14.25 4.18
CA ILE A 10 -9.79 13.26 4.48
C ILE A 10 -8.40 13.88 4.47
N ASN A 11 -8.07 14.70 3.47
CA ASN A 11 -6.77 15.37 3.41
C ASN A 11 -6.53 16.33 4.58
N LYS A 12 -7.58 17.03 5.06
CA LYS A 12 -7.48 17.84 6.30
C LYS A 12 -7.18 16.97 7.52
N ARG A 13 -7.83 15.82 7.66
CA ARG A 13 -7.59 14.88 8.77
C ARG A 13 -6.18 14.28 8.72
N ILE A 14 -5.69 13.90 7.52
CA ILE A 14 -4.31 13.41 7.34
C ILE A 14 -3.32 14.48 7.77
N ARG A 15 -3.51 15.73 7.31
CA ARG A 15 -2.65 16.86 7.70
C ARG A 15 -2.63 17.05 9.21
N ALA A 16 -3.80 17.14 9.83
CA ALA A 16 -3.92 17.34 11.28
C ALA A 16 -3.27 16.20 12.09
N ALA A 17 -3.43 14.94 11.65
CA ALA A 17 -2.80 13.79 12.30
C ALA A 17 -1.26 13.82 12.17
N ALA A 18 -0.72 14.20 11.00
CA ALA A 18 0.72 14.34 10.80
C ALA A 18 1.30 15.49 11.66
N GLU A 19 0.67 16.66 11.67
CA GLU A 19 1.07 17.80 12.50
C GLU A 19 1.04 17.46 14.00
N LYS A 20 -0.01 16.77 14.46
CA LYS A 20 -0.12 16.27 15.85
C LYS A 20 1.02 15.31 16.21
N ALA A 21 1.50 14.53 15.25
CA ALA A 21 2.64 13.62 15.42
C ALA A 21 4.01 14.32 15.26
N GLY A 22 4.06 15.64 15.05
CA GLY A 22 5.29 16.37 14.78
C GLY A 22 5.94 16.03 13.43
N ARG A 23 5.14 15.53 12.46
CA ARG A 23 5.60 15.11 11.15
C ARG A 23 5.19 16.11 10.06
N ASP A 24 6.01 16.22 9.02
CA ASP A 24 5.61 16.93 7.80
C ASP A 24 4.39 16.24 7.17
N PRO A 25 3.26 16.94 6.96
CA PRO A 25 2.10 16.39 6.25
C PRO A 25 2.42 15.81 4.86
N ALA A 26 3.41 16.37 4.16
CA ALA A 26 3.86 15.87 2.86
C ALA A 26 4.52 14.47 2.94
N SER A 27 4.92 14.01 4.15
CA SER A 27 5.44 12.66 4.36
C SER A 27 4.37 11.57 4.34
N VAL A 28 3.08 11.94 4.26
CA VAL A 28 1.96 10.99 4.25
C VAL A 28 1.17 11.13 2.96
N ARG A 29 1.06 10.06 2.21
CA ARG A 29 0.30 10.00 0.95
C ARG A 29 -0.98 9.19 1.11
N LEU A 30 -2.06 9.71 0.55
CA LEU A 30 -3.34 9.03 0.48
C LEU A 30 -3.36 8.09 -0.73
N VAL A 31 -3.64 6.82 -0.50
CA VAL A 31 -4.02 5.85 -1.51
C VAL A 31 -5.55 5.73 -1.50
N ALA A 32 -6.22 6.29 -2.51
CA ALA A 32 -7.66 6.21 -2.66
C ALA A 32 -8.04 4.79 -3.14
N VAL A 33 -8.71 4.02 -2.28
CA VAL A 33 -9.06 2.62 -2.58
C VAL A 33 -10.32 2.58 -3.43
N SER A 34 -10.15 2.34 -4.73
CA SER A 34 -11.20 2.43 -5.76
C SER A 34 -11.80 1.07 -6.15
N LYS A 35 -11.51 0.01 -5.38
CA LYS A 35 -12.16 -1.29 -5.61
C LYS A 35 -13.67 -1.18 -5.62
N THR A 36 -14.33 -1.89 -6.57
CA THR A 36 -15.78 -1.88 -6.78
C THR A 36 -16.37 -0.53 -7.19
N ARG A 37 -15.54 0.44 -7.56
CA ARG A 37 -15.99 1.76 -8.04
C ARG A 37 -15.83 1.86 -9.55
N PRO A 38 -16.78 2.53 -10.21
CA PRO A 38 -16.71 2.77 -11.65
C PRO A 38 -15.59 3.78 -11.97
N THR A 39 -15.20 3.85 -13.23
CA THR A 39 -14.12 4.74 -13.71
C THR A 39 -14.45 6.21 -13.53
N GLU A 40 -15.73 6.60 -13.60
CA GLU A 40 -16.21 7.97 -13.40
C GLU A 40 -15.88 8.49 -11.98
N ASP A 41 -15.96 7.62 -10.96
CA ASP A 41 -15.59 7.97 -9.59
C ASP A 41 -14.08 8.26 -9.48
N ILE A 42 -13.26 7.50 -10.22
CA ILE A 42 -11.80 7.68 -10.27
C ILE A 42 -11.46 8.99 -10.96
N VAL A 43 -12.10 9.28 -12.09
CA VAL A 43 -11.93 10.54 -12.82
C VAL A 43 -12.35 11.73 -11.95
N ALA A 44 -13.50 11.65 -11.26
CA ALA A 44 -13.95 12.69 -10.34
C ALA A 44 -12.96 12.92 -9.18
N ALA A 45 -12.40 11.84 -8.62
CA ALA A 45 -11.37 11.95 -7.60
C ALA A 45 -10.06 12.56 -8.13
N PHE A 46 -9.66 12.18 -9.35
CA PHE A 46 -8.49 12.77 -10.01
C PHE A 46 -8.67 14.27 -10.25
N GLN A 47 -9.82 14.69 -10.75
CA GLN A 47 -10.15 16.13 -10.95
C GLN A 47 -10.15 16.90 -9.60
N ALA A 48 -10.42 16.22 -8.49
CA ALA A 48 -10.28 16.79 -7.14
C ALA A 48 -8.85 16.73 -6.57
N GLY A 49 -7.85 16.33 -7.39
CA GLY A 49 -6.43 16.34 -7.04
C GLY A 49 -5.87 15.02 -6.50
N GLN A 50 -6.66 13.94 -6.47
CA GLN A 50 -6.17 12.62 -6.06
C GLN A 50 -5.45 11.93 -7.22
N THR A 51 -4.19 11.55 -7.01
CA THR A 51 -3.36 10.95 -8.08
C THR A 51 -3.00 9.49 -7.84
N VAL A 52 -3.06 8.99 -6.60
CA VAL A 52 -2.68 7.61 -6.22
C VAL A 52 -3.93 6.79 -5.90
N PHE A 53 -4.15 5.71 -6.64
CA PHE A 53 -5.31 4.83 -6.47
C PHE A 53 -4.88 3.41 -6.14
N GLY A 54 -5.65 2.74 -5.28
CA GLY A 54 -5.40 1.38 -4.84
C GLY A 54 -6.47 0.40 -5.29
N GLU A 55 -6.04 -0.69 -5.94
CA GLU A 55 -6.91 -1.77 -6.40
C GLU A 55 -6.59 -3.10 -5.72
N ASN A 56 -7.66 -3.85 -5.46
CA ASN A 56 -7.56 -5.16 -4.80
C ASN A 56 -7.65 -6.33 -5.77
N TYR A 57 -8.29 -6.14 -6.92
CA TYR A 57 -8.65 -7.22 -7.82
C TYR A 57 -8.12 -6.95 -9.23
N ILE A 58 -7.40 -7.93 -9.78
CA ILE A 58 -6.86 -7.85 -11.15
C ILE A 58 -7.98 -7.65 -12.18
N GLN A 59 -9.12 -8.31 -11.97
CA GLN A 59 -10.28 -8.24 -12.86
C GLN A 59 -10.89 -6.84 -12.95
N GLU A 60 -10.75 -6.05 -11.88
CA GLU A 60 -11.19 -4.64 -11.85
C GLU A 60 -10.10 -3.70 -12.36
N LEU A 61 -8.84 -3.96 -11.98
CA LEU A 61 -7.73 -3.09 -12.39
C LEU A 61 -7.49 -3.10 -13.90
N VAL A 62 -7.51 -4.29 -14.53
CA VAL A 62 -7.16 -4.40 -15.97
C VAL A 62 -8.07 -3.55 -16.87
N PRO A 63 -9.41 -3.57 -16.76
CA PRO A 63 -10.26 -2.64 -17.50
C PRO A 63 -9.93 -1.16 -17.19
N LYS A 64 -9.75 -0.82 -15.91
CA LYS A 64 -9.46 0.55 -15.47
C LYS A 64 -8.15 1.11 -16.04
N LEU A 65 -7.14 0.25 -16.24
CA LEU A 65 -5.88 0.65 -16.90
C LEU A 65 -6.08 1.15 -18.33
N VAL A 66 -7.16 0.71 -19.00
CA VAL A 66 -7.49 1.11 -20.38
C VAL A 66 -8.48 2.28 -20.39
N GLU A 67 -9.46 2.26 -19.49
CA GLU A 67 -10.56 3.22 -19.46
C GLU A 67 -10.17 4.57 -18.83
N VAL A 68 -9.30 4.55 -17.80
CA VAL A 68 -8.81 5.77 -17.13
C VAL A 68 -7.62 6.33 -17.89
N THR A 69 -7.84 7.43 -18.60
CA THR A 69 -6.82 8.09 -19.44
C THR A 69 -6.00 9.15 -18.67
N GLU A 70 -6.42 9.48 -17.48
CA GLU A 70 -5.76 10.40 -16.57
C GLU A 70 -4.41 9.83 -16.09
N ALA A 71 -3.48 10.74 -15.78
CA ALA A 71 -2.14 10.36 -15.29
C ALA A 71 -2.17 9.92 -13.82
N VAL A 72 -2.89 8.83 -13.53
CA VAL A 72 -2.99 8.25 -12.19
C VAL A 72 -1.86 7.27 -11.91
N GLN A 73 -1.48 7.16 -10.65
CA GLN A 73 -0.55 6.14 -10.17
C GLN A 73 -1.33 4.98 -9.55
N TRP A 74 -1.27 3.83 -10.19
CA TRP A 74 -1.93 2.63 -9.70
C TRP A 74 -1.06 1.89 -8.69
N HIS A 75 -1.60 1.60 -7.52
CA HIS A 75 -1.05 0.70 -6.53
C HIS A 75 -1.89 -0.58 -6.47
N PHE A 76 -1.25 -1.74 -6.49
CA PHE A 76 -1.95 -3.00 -6.24
C PHE A 76 -1.82 -3.33 -4.75
N ILE A 77 -2.96 -3.40 -4.05
CA ILE A 77 -2.99 -3.53 -2.59
C ILE A 77 -3.69 -4.80 -2.09
N GLY A 78 -4.28 -5.59 -3.01
CA GLY A 78 -4.96 -6.85 -2.70
C GLY A 78 -4.02 -8.06 -2.77
N HIS A 79 -4.53 -9.23 -2.40
CA HIS A 79 -3.78 -10.48 -2.55
C HIS A 79 -3.48 -10.77 -4.03
N LEU A 80 -2.20 -10.92 -4.36
CA LEU A 80 -1.75 -11.16 -5.74
C LEU A 80 -1.36 -12.62 -5.94
N GLN A 81 -2.08 -13.29 -6.83
CA GLN A 81 -1.72 -14.63 -7.30
C GLN A 81 -0.61 -14.54 -8.35
N SER A 82 0.40 -15.42 -8.27
CA SER A 82 1.56 -15.39 -9.17
C SER A 82 1.16 -15.49 -10.66
N ASN A 83 0.16 -16.31 -11.02
CA ASN A 83 -0.33 -16.44 -12.38
C ASN A 83 -1.03 -15.19 -12.94
N LYS A 84 -1.34 -14.22 -12.08
CA LYS A 84 -2.01 -12.94 -12.43
C LYS A 84 -1.04 -11.77 -12.59
N VAL A 85 0.20 -11.88 -12.14
CA VAL A 85 1.22 -10.82 -12.21
C VAL A 85 1.40 -10.27 -13.61
N LYS A 86 1.38 -11.13 -14.63
CA LYS A 86 1.55 -10.75 -16.05
C LYS A 86 0.55 -9.70 -16.57
N TYR A 87 -0.63 -9.59 -15.95
CA TYR A 87 -1.67 -8.66 -16.41
C TYR A 87 -1.46 -7.22 -15.95
N ILE A 88 -0.63 -7.01 -14.91
CA ILE A 88 -0.34 -5.68 -14.35
C ILE A 88 1.13 -5.31 -14.47
N ALA A 89 1.94 -6.15 -15.10
CA ALA A 89 3.37 -5.91 -15.28
C ALA A 89 3.61 -4.58 -16.02
N GLY A 90 4.42 -3.71 -15.41
CA GLY A 90 4.75 -2.40 -15.94
C GLY A 90 3.63 -1.36 -15.88
N GLN A 91 2.46 -1.70 -15.34
CA GLN A 91 1.26 -0.83 -15.27
C GLN A 91 1.02 -0.26 -13.87
N VAL A 92 1.58 -0.86 -12.83
CA VAL A 92 1.42 -0.38 -11.45
C VAL A 92 2.72 0.22 -10.95
N ALA A 93 2.61 1.27 -10.14
CA ALA A 93 3.72 1.98 -9.54
C ALA A 93 4.26 1.25 -8.29
N LEU A 94 3.39 0.54 -7.56
CA LEU A 94 3.75 -0.15 -6.32
C LEU A 94 2.83 -1.35 -6.08
N ILE A 95 3.41 -2.49 -5.68
CA ILE A 95 2.68 -3.67 -5.19
C ILE A 95 2.89 -3.76 -3.68
N HIS A 96 1.80 -3.73 -2.89
CA HIS A 96 1.87 -3.70 -1.42
C HIS A 96 1.86 -5.08 -0.77
N SER A 97 1.57 -6.13 -1.53
CA SER A 97 1.14 -7.42 -1.00
C SER A 97 2.09 -8.58 -1.29
N VAL A 98 3.40 -8.32 -1.32
CA VAL A 98 4.38 -9.40 -1.50
C VAL A 98 4.61 -10.09 -0.15
N ASP A 99 4.24 -11.37 -0.06
CA ASP A 99 4.26 -12.16 1.17
C ASP A 99 5.06 -13.47 1.06
N ARG A 100 5.62 -13.77 -0.12
CA ARG A 100 6.39 -14.98 -0.40
C ARG A 100 7.34 -14.80 -1.57
N ILE A 101 8.45 -15.55 -1.54
CA ILE A 101 9.49 -15.42 -2.57
C ILE A 101 8.99 -15.83 -3.96
N SER A 102 8.15 -16.86 -4.08
CA SER A 102 7.63 -17.29 -5.39
C SER A 102 6.78 -16.23 -6.10
N LEU A 103 6.14 -15.31 -5.35
CA LEU A 103 5.47 -14.16 -5.93
C LEU A 103 6.49 -13.10 -6.38
N ALA A 104 7.51 -12.83 -5.56
CA ALA A 104 8.57 -11.88 -5.90
C ALA A 104 9.34 -12.31 -7.16
N GLU A 105 9.70 -13.59 -7.28
CA GLU A 105 10.35 -14.17 -8.47
C GLU A 105 9.49 -13.99 -9.73
N GLU A 106 8.18 -14.19 -9.62
CA GLU A 106 7.28 -13.99 -10.76
C GLU A 106 7.17 -12.51 -11.13
N ILE A 107 7.12 -11.60 -10.15
CA ILE A 107 7.16 -10.15 -10.40
C ILE A 107 8.47 -9.77 -11.08
N ASP A 108 9.61 -10.21 -10.56
CA ASP A 108 10.93 -9.99 -11.15
C ASP A 108 10.96 -10.43 -12.62
N ARG A 109 10.52 -11.66 -12.87
CA ARG A 109 10.47 -12.24 -14.22
C ARG A 109 9.63 -11.43 -15.19
N GLN A 110 8.44 -10.95 -14.76
CA GLN A 110 7.54 -10.22 -15.65
C GLN A 110 8.01 -8.79 -15.91
N TRP A 111 8.55 -8.10 -14.90
CA TRP A 111 9.13 -6.76 -15.09
C TRP A 111 10.43 -6.82 -15.89
N GLY A 112 11.24 -7.85 -15.68
CA GLY A 112 12.46 -8.08 -16.44
C GLY A 112 12.22 -8.22 -17.95
N LYS A 113 11.12 -8.88 -18.37
CA LYS A 113 10.72 -8.95 -19.79
C LYS A 113 10.46 -7.58 -20.42
N LEU A 114 10.13 -6.58 -19.60
CA LEU A 114 9.85 -5.21 -20.03
C LEU A 114 11.07 -4.29 -19.88
N GLY A 115 12.20 -4.80 -19.37
CA GLY A 115 13.36 -3.99 -19.01
C GLY A 115 13.06 -2.96 -17.91
N LYS A 116 12.10 -3.24 -17.03
CA LYS A 116 11.64 -2.35 -15.97
C LYS A 116 11.89 -2.96 -14.60
N THR A 117 11.82 -2.12 -13.57
CA THR A 117 11.90 -2.53 -12.15
C THR A 117 10.56 -2.28 -11.47
N CYS A 118 10.14 -3.19 -10.59
CA CYS A 118 8.95 -3.08 -9.78
C CYS A 118 9.28 -2.63 -8.36
N ALA A 119 8.64 -1.56 -7.89
CA ALA A 119 8.63 -1.22 -6.48
C ALA A 119 7.63 -2.13 -5.73
N VAL A 120 8.06 -2.68 -4.59
CA VAL A 120 7.22 -3.58 -3.79
C VAL A 120 7.32 -3.25 -2.30
N LEU A 121 6.24 -3.58 -1.56
CA LEU A 121 6.25 -3.67 -0.11
C LEU A 121 6.08 -5.13 0.31
N ILE A 122 6.74 -5.51 1.39
CA ILE A 122 6.54 -6.81 2.00
C ILE A 122 5.34 -6.74 2.93
N GLN A 123 4.35 -7.61 2.69
CA GLN A 123 3.18 -7.70 3.56
C GLN A 123 3.49 -8.57 4.76
N VAL A 124 3.28 -8.01 5.96
CA VAL A 124 3.56 -8.66 7.25
C VAL A 124 2.25 -8.85 8.01
N ASN A 125 2.03 -10.07 8.48
CA ASN A 125 0.95 -10.43 9.40
C ASN A 125 1.42 -10.23 10.84
N ILE A 126 1.31 -9.00 11.34
CA ILE A 126 1.72 -8.65 12.72
C ILE A 126 0.77 -9.28 13.75
N SER A 127 -0.51 -9.51 13.40
CA SER A 127 -1.47 -10.07 14.36
C SER A 127 -1.26 -11.57 14.64
N GLY A 128 -0.56 -12.28 13.75
CA GLY A 128 -0.40 -13.74 13.85
C GLY A 128 -1.66 -14.55 13.58
N GLU A 129 -2.76 -13.92 13.12
CA GLU A 129 -3.99 -14.64 12.77
C GLU A 129 -3.78 -15.47 11.50
N GLU A 130 -3.99 -16.80 11.56
CA GLU A 130 -3.77 -17.72 10.44
C GLU A 130 -4.61 -17.40 9.19
N THR A 131 -5.75 -16.73 9.37
CA THR A 131 -6.66 -16.36 8.27
C THR A 131 -6.21 -15.14 7.48
N LYS A 132 -5.19 -14.41 7.97
CA LYS A 132 -4.70 -13.19 7.31
C LYS A 132 -3.49 -13.46 6.43
N SER A 133 -3.48 -12.81 5.27
CA SER A 133 -2.33 -12.80 4.36
C SER A 133 -1.16 -12.01 4.97
N GLY A 134 0.04 -12.36 4.57
CA GLY A 134 1.28 -11.74 5.02
C GLY A 134 2.23 -12.78 5.62
N THR A 135 3.51 -12.51 5.51
CA THR A 135 4.54 -13.33 6.17
C THR A 135 4.66 -12.96 7.65
N THR A 136 5.31 -13.80 8.45
CA THR A 136 5.66 -13.47 9.84
C THR A 136 6.76 -12.41 9.89
N GLU A 137 7.01 -11.80 11.05
CA GLU A 137 8.10 -10.83 11.23
C GLU A 137 9.47 -11.43 10.86
N ALA A 138 9.76 -12.64 11.36
CA ALA A 138 11.00 -13.35 11.02
C ALA A 138 11.07 -13.68 9.52
N GLY A 139 9.95 -14.10 8.93
CA GLY A 139 9.82 -14.35 7.50
C GLY A 139 9.99 -13.09 6.66
N ALA A 140 9.57 -11.92 7.17
CA ALA A 140 9.72 -10.65 6.45
C ALA A 140 11.20 -10.26 6.27
N ILE A 141 12.02 -10.42 7.30
CA ILE A 141 13.47 -10.14 7.22
C ILE A 141 14.12 -11.05 6.17
N GLN A 142 13.78 -12.35 6.18
CA GLN A 142 14.31 -13.29 5.21
C GLN A 142 13.83 -12.96 3.79
N LEU A 143 12.54 -12.70 3.60
CA LEU A 143 11.96 -12.36 2.31
C LEU A 143 12.54 -11.06 1.72
N VAL A 144 12.81 -10.05 2.55
CA VAL A 144 13.50 -8.82 2.12
C VAL A 144 14.88 -9.14 1.57
N ARG A 145 15.67 -9.99 2.26
CA ARG A 145 17.01 -10.38 1.80
C ARG A 145 16.96 -11.14 0.47
N GLU A 146 15.99 -12.04 0.31
CA GLU A 146 15.78 -12.79 -0.92
C GLU A 146 15.34 -11.87 -2.07
N CYS A 147 14.39 -10.95 -1.83
CA CYS A 147 13.95 -9.95 -2.81
C CYS A 147 15.09 -9.01 -3.24
N ALA A 148 16.02 -8.69 -2.35
CA ALA A 148 17.16 -7.84 -2.65
C ALA A 148 18.11 -8.44 -3.71
N LEU A 149 18.06 -9.76 -3.91
CA LEU A 149 18.85 -10.47 -4.93
C LEU A 149 18.17 -10.46 -6.31
N LEU A 150 16.92 -10.04 -6.41
CA LEU A 150 16.14 -10.01 -7.64
C LEU A 150 16.36 -8.68 -8.38
N PRO A 151 16.94 -8.70 -9.61
CA PRO A 151 17.42 -7.49 -10.29
C PRO A 151 16.30 -6.51 -10.66
N ASN A 152 15.09 -7.00 -10.88
CA ASN A 152 13.96 -6.19 -11.33
C ASN A 152 12.96 -5.87 -10.19
N ILE A 153 13.38 -6.04 -8.93
CA ILE A 153 12.61 -5.66 -7.74
C ILE A 153 13.34 -4.55 -6.98
N ARG A 154 12.55 -3.65 -6.39
CA ARG A 154 13.00 -2.69 -5.37
C ARG A 154 12.08 -2.78 -4.17
N VAL A 155 12.59 -3.26 -3.06
CA VAL A 155 11.86 -3.27 -1.78
C VAL A 155 11.88 -1.85 -1.21
N ARG A 156 10.68 -1.26 -1.06
CA ARG A 156 10.50 0.12 -0.62
C ARG A 156 10.00 0.23 0.81
N GLY A 157 9.63 -0.87 1.45
CA GLY A 157 9.11 -0.86 2.80
C GLY A 157 8.19 -2.05 3.10
N LEU A 158 7.32 -1.83 4.10
CA LEU A 158 6.43 -2.86 4.63
C LEU A 158 4.96 -2.45 4.53
N MET A 159 4.08 -3.45 4.57
CA MET A 159 2.63 -3.25 4.64
C MET A 159 2.03 -4.17 5.70
N THR A 160 1.04 -3.67 6.45
CA THR A 160 0.20 -4.51 7.31
C THR A 160 -1.28 -4.11 7.28
N MET A 161 -2.12 -5.07 7.65
CA MET A 161 -3.55 -4.87 7.94
C MET A 161 -3.86 -5.49 9.31
N PRO A 162 -3.95 -4.68 10.37
CA PRO A 162 -4.29 -5.18 11.70
C PRO A 162 -5.72 -5.75 11.74
N PRO A 163 -6.14 -6.41 12.83
CA PRO A 163 -7.54 -6.68 13.11
C PRO A 163 -8.37 -5.41 13.07
N PHE A 164 -9.67 -5.56 12.79
CA PHE A 164 -10.60 -4.46 12.95
C PHE A 164 -10.86 -4.24 14.45
N PHE A 165 -10.86 -2.98 14.86
CA PHE A 165 -11.20 -2.56 16.21
C PHE A 165 -12.24 -1.44 16.15
N ASP A 166 -13.19 -1.43 17.10
CA ASP A 166 -14.12 -0.32 17.26
C ASP A 166 -13.40 0.94 17.75
N ASP A 167 -12.39 0.76 18.61
CA ASP A 167 -11.49 1.83 19.04
C ASP A 167 -10.26 1.85 18.13
N PRO A 168 -10.04 2.92 17.32
CA PRO A 168 -8.89 3.04 16.43
C PRO A 168 -7.52 2.96 17.15
N ASP A 169 -7.45 3.41 18.40
CA ASP A 169 -6.21 3.38 19.18
C ASP A 169 -5.78 1.95 19.56
N ALA A 170 -6.70 0.99 19.56
CA ALA A 170 -6.38 -0.43 19.76
C ALA A 170 -5.52 -1.02 18.62
N ALA A 171 -5.50 -0.40 17.43
CA ALA A 171 -4.65 -0.80 16.31
C ALA A 171 -3.19 -0.29 16.45
N ARG A 172 -2.93 0.72 17.29
CA ARG A 172 -1.61 1.35 17.42
C ARG A 172 -0.45 0.38 17.72
N PRO A 173 -0.58 -0.61 18.61
CA PRO A 173 0.51 -1.56 18.87
C PRO A 173 0.99 -2.30 17.61
N TYR A 174 0.06 -2.64 16.71
CA TYR A 174 0.39 -3.31 15.44
C TYR A 174 1.12 -2.38 14.46
N PHE A 175 0.74 -1.11 14.42
CA PHE A 175 1.42 -0.10 13.60
C PHE A 175 2.82 0.20 14.13
N ALA A 176 2.97 0.34 15.45
CA ALA A 176 4.26 0.54 16.10
C ALA A 176 5.21 -0.65 15.89
N GLU A 177 4.67 -1.89 15.88
CA GLU A 177 5.46 -3.10 15.61
C GLU A 177 5.96 -3.13 14.17
N LEU A 178 5.09 -2.81 13.19
CA LEU A 178 5.52 -2.71 11.78
C LEU A 178 6.63 -1.67 11.60
N ARG A 179 6.52 -0.51 12.26
CA ARG A 179 7.57 0.53 12.23
C ARG A 179 8.88 0.00 12.81
N ARG A 180 8.86 -0.63 14.00
CA ARG A 180 10.06 -1.22 14.62
C ARG A 180 10.73 -2.25 13.72
N LEU A 181 9.93 -3.10 13.06
CA LEU A 181 10.44 -4.09 12.11
C LEU A 181 11.12 -3.41 10.92
N ALA A 182 10.52 -2.35 10.35
CA ALA A 182 11.12 -1.60 9.25
C ALA A 182 12.43 -0.92 9.67
N GLU A 183 12.50 -0.33 10.86
CA GLU A 183 13.71 0.26 11.43
C GLU A 183 14.81 -0.81 11.63
N ALA A 184 14.45 -2.00 12.13
CA ALA A 184 15.37 -3.10 12.30
C ALA A 184 15.92 -3.66 10.97
N ILE A 185 15.09 -3.67 9.91
CA ILE A 185 15.52 -4.05 8.55
C ILE A 185 16.43 -2.95 7.96
N ALA A 186 16.03 -1.68 8.08
CA ALA A 186 16.83 -0.55 7.59
C ALA A 186 18.24 -0.52 8.20
N ALA A 187 18.35 -0.83 9.50
CA ALA A 187 19.64 -0.89 10.21
C ALA A 187 20.58 -1.97 9.66
N GLN A 188 20.08 -2.98 8.94
CA GLN A 188 20.91 -4.02 8.29
C GLN A 188 21.59 -3.53 7.00
N GLN A 189 21.20 -2.36 6.47
CA GLN A 189 21.80 -1.75 5.27
C GLN A 189 21.88 -2.71 4.06
N ILE A 190 20.84 -3.51 3.84
CA ILE A 190 20.77 -4.47 2.74
C ILE A 190 20.77 -3.71 1.41
N ALA A 191 21.72 -4.01 0.53
CA ALA A 191 21.86 -3.35 -0.77
C ALA A 191 20.57 -3.52 -1.61
N GLY A 192 20.08 -2.42 -2.20
CA GLY A 192 18.86 -2.43 -3.03
C GLY A 192 17.56 -2.42 -2.24
N VAL A 193 17.61 -2.29 -0.92
CA VAL A 193 16.44 -2.19 -0.02
C VAL A 193 16.34 -0.78 0.57
N GLU A 194 15.17 -0.20 0.48
CA GLU A 194 14.85 1.09 1.09
C GLU A 194 13.58 0.95 1.94
N MET A 195 13.71 1.19 3.26
CA MET A 195 12.57 1.12 4.20
C MET A 195 11.95 2.52 4.38
N VAL A 196 11.48 3.12 3.27
CA VAL A 196 10.94 4.49 3.25
C VAL A 196 9.42 4.51 3.29
N GLU A 197 8.75 3.37 3.05
CA GLU A 197 7.31 3.28 3.00
C GLU A 197 6.75 2.35 4.09
N LEU A 198 5.77 2.86 4.82
CA LEU A 198 4.92 2.09 5.74
C LEU A 198 3.47 2.22 5.29
N SER A 199 2.97 1.18 4.62
CA SER A 199 1.58 1.11 4.19
C SER A 199 0.73 0.48 5.28
N MET A 200 0.04 1.32 6.04
CA MET A 200 -0.82 0.92 7.14
C MET A 200 -1.86 2.01 7.43
N GLY A 201 -2.98 1.62 8.04
CA GLY A 201 -4.11 2.50 8.29
C GLY A 201 -5.13 2.54 7.15
N MET A 202 -6.40 2.46 7.53
CA MET A 202 -7.58 2.46 6.66
C MET A 202 -8.58 3.53 7.12
N SER A 203 -9.79 3.54 6.55
CA SER A 203 -10.81 4.57 6.82
C SER A 203 -11.13 4.79 8.32
N GLY A 204 -10.98 3.75 9.15
CA GLY A 204 -11.31 3.80 10.59
C GLY A 204 -10.14 4.14 11.51
N ASP A 205 -8.88 3.95 11.07
CA ASP A 205 -7.71 3.97 11.95
C ASP A 205 -6.48 4.70 11.38
N PHE A 206 -6.64 5.38 10.23
CA PHE A 206 -5.49 6.01 9.56
C PHE A 206 -4.82 7.11 10.37
N GLU A 207 -5.54 7.85 11.23
CA GLU A 207 -4.93 8.84 12.11
C GLU A 207 -4.00 8.18 13.13
N ALA A 208 -4.42 7.06 13.74
CA ALA A 208 -3.59 6.28 14.64
C ALA A 208 -2.36 5.73 13.90
N ALA A 209 -2.54 5.24 12.66
CA ALA A 209 -1.44 4.77 11.82
C ALA A 209 -0.44 5.90 11.49
N ILE A 210 -0.91 7.11 11.18
CA ILE A 210 -0.06 8.28 10.92
C ILE A 210 0.78 8.62 12.15
N GLN A 211 0.19 8.60 13.34
CA GLN A 211 0.91 8.86 14.59
C GLN A 211 1.99 7.81 14.86
N GLU A 212 1.81 6.58 14.37
CA GLU A 212 2.80 5.50 14.44
C GLU A 212 3.75 5.42 13.23
N GLY A 213 3.71 6.40 12.32
CA GLY A 213 4.71 6.52 11.26
C GLY A 213 4.25 6.11 9.86
N ALA A 214 2.96 5.84 9.61
CA ALA A 214 2.46 5.53 8.26
C ALA A 214 2.89 6.59 7.23
N THR A 215 3.36 6.15 6.07
CA THR A 215 3.66 7.00 4.90
C THR A 215 2.60 6.85 3.82
N LEU A 216 1.89 5.72 3.81
CA LEU A 216 0.80 5.40 2.89
C LEU A 216 -0.42 4.97 3.70
N VAL A 217 -1.50 5.75 3.63
CA VAL A 217 -2.80 5.40 4.23
C VAL A 217 -3.80 5.04 3.13
N ARG A 218 -4.60 3.99 3.34
CA ARG A 218 -5.49 3.39 2.32
C ARG A 218 -6.94 3.65 2.68
N VAL A 219 -7.57 4.64 2.06
CA VAL A 219 -8.93 5.06 2.39
C VAL A 219 -9.87 4.81 1.21
N GLY A 220 -10.97 4.13 1.44
CA GLY A 220 -11.98 3.81 0.42
C GLY A 220 -13.35 4.38 0.77
N THR A 221 -14.07 3.75 1.70
CA THR A 221 -15.44 4.09 2.08
C THR A 221 -15.62 5.57 2.48
N ALA A 222 -14.66 6.14 3.17
CA ALA A 222 -14.73 7.54 3.57
C ALA A 222 -14.59 8.53 2.39
N ILE A 223 -14.09 8.08 1.22
CA ILE A 223 -14.00 8.89 -0.01
C ILE A 223 -15.21 8.63 -0.91
N PHE A 224 -15.47 7.36 -1.23
CA PHE A 224 -16.42 6.95 -2.26
C PHE A 224 -17.80 6.58 -1.72
N GLY A 225 -17.99 6.56 -0.40
CA GLY A 225 -19.22 6.12 0.25
C GLY A 225 -19.30 4.61 0.48
N GLU A 226 -20.40 4.17 1.09
CA GLU A 226 -20.71 2.74 1.23
C GLU A 226 -21.04 2.10 -0.13
N ARG A 227 -21.03 0.77 -0.18
CA ARG A 227 -21.30 -0.04 -1.38
C ARG A 227 -22.76 -0.27 -1.56
#